data_d1d0a2b1b77e63550e86ba04a24bd0a9
#
_entry.id   d1d0a2b1b77e63550e86ba04a24bd0a9
#
_cell.length_a   1.000
_cell.length_b   1.000
_cell.length_c   1.000
_cell.angle_alpha   90.00
_cell.angle_beta   90.00
_cell.angle_gamma   90.00
#
_symmetry.space_group_name_H-M   'P 1'
#
loop_
_entity.id
_entity.type
_entity.pdbx_description
1 polymer ?
#
loop_
_entity_poly.entity_id
_entity_poly.type
_entity_poly.pdbx_seq_one_letter_code
_entity_poly.pdbx_strand_id
1 'polypeptide(L)'
;MYGSKTFIIVAFFLVARHAMGQEEMNSAMVERKSYQLYMDKKWDELIPYGRNAIQEGYDYFYLRLRLGIALYEKGQFRVAATHFEKALRFNSGDELTLEYLYFSLIFSDRFDEARKLSETFGDALSAKIGQRARSPIAFISAEGGLKMSSRNDLFNPAFYFQLGVGHTVGNKFSVYHAATVYTQNESRGDISQFQYFIQPSIPVGRHWTLTPSVHIVSVNFQKNNGLLQSAGMVGSLSLAKSCPYFDISIGGTVSNVLTSLQYIQQSRLAIYPSGKPNFSFGVISYLHSEDDFLTSTLAINPFVYWRPVRKVGFYANYFMNKYENIAEMNGYLVNNSPDLTLSRTSALLSLEVNRHWQVYTVYQFENKQEFNSIAYSYNVFLIGLKFKP
;
A
#
# COMPACT_ATOMS: atom_id res chain seq x y z
N MET A 1 -9.15 41.53 50.09
CA MET A 1 -8.41 40.53 50.88
C MET A 1 -9.12 39.18 50.81
N TYR A 2 -9.28 38.62 49.59
CA TYR A 2 -9.97 37.35 49.32
C TYR A 2 -9.27 36.56 48.22
N GLY A 3 -7.95 36.40 48.31
CA GLY A 3 -7.20 35.73 47.25
C GLY A 3 -6.27 34.58 47.68
N SER A 4 -6.13 34.31 48.95
CA SER A 4 -5.08 33.37 49.43
C SER A 4 -5.62 32.00 49.90
N LYS A 5 -6.91 31.84 50.13
CA LYS A 5 -7.47 30.57 50.65
C LYS A 5 -7.81 29.57 49.58
N THR A 6 -8.09 30.02 48.33
CA THR A 6 -8.43 29.13 47.20
C THR A 6 -7.20 28.42 46.61
N PHE A 7 -6.04 29.07 46.67
CA PHE A 7 -4.79 28.47 46.17
C PHE A 7 -4.26 27.32 47.04
N ILE A 8 -4.50 27.38 48.33
CA ILE A 8 -4.06 26.34 49.29
C ILE A 8 -4.90 25.08 49.18
N ILE A 9 -6.20 25.20 48.87
CA ILE A 9 -7.09 24.04 48.69
C ILE A 9 -6.77 23.29 47.39
N VAL A 10 -6.46 23.99 46.28
CA VAL A 10 -6.08 23.36 45.00
C VAL A 10 -4.71 22.67 45.11
N ALA A 11 -3.76 23.27 45.83
CA ALA A 11 -2.45 22.64 46.09
C ALA A 11 -2.57 21.39 46.98
N PHE A 12 -3.49 21.40 47.98
CA PHE A 12 -3.73 20.23 48.83
C PHE A 12 -4.41 19.07 48.08
N PHE A 13 -5.30 19.36 47.13
CA PHE A 13 -5.91 18.35 46.25
C PHE A 13 -4.93 17.78 45.22
N LEU A 14 -3.96 18.57 44.75
CA LEU A 14 -2.90 18.10 43.85
C LEU A 14 -1.87 17.22 44.61
N VAL A 15 -1.53 17.56 45.83
CA VAL A 15 -0.63 16.74 46.67
C VAL A 15 -1.33 15.47 47.18
N ALA A 16 -2.63 15.53 47.53
CA ALA A 16 -3.39 14.36 47.94
C ALA A 16 -3.62 13.34 46.84
N ARG A 17 -3.64 13.76 45.55
CA ARG A 17 -3.67 12.83 44.41
C ARG A 17 -2.36 12.05 44.18
N HIS A 18 -1.23 12.57 44.67
CA HIS A 18 0.06 11.88 44.65
C HIS A 18 0.31 11.00 45.87
N ALA A 19 -0.52 11.12 46.92
CA ALA A 19 -0.37 10.35 48.16
C ALA A 19 -1.32 9.16 48.30
N MET A 20 -2.22 8.92 47.33
CA MET A 20 -2.90 7.64 47.24
C MET A 20 -1.93 6.67 46.62
N GLY A 21 -1.29 5.84 47.43
CA GLY A 21 -0.25 4.89 47.06
C GLY A 21 -0.58 4.13 45.82
N GLN A 22 0.03 4.55 44.71
CA GLN A 22 0.29 3.63 43.64
C GLN A 22 1.22 2.58 44.24
N GLU A 23 0.71 1.36 44.46
CA GLU A 23 1.56 0.19 44.70
C GLU A 23 2.68 0.25 43.68
N GLU A 24 3.92 0.44 44.10
CA GLU A 24 5.07 0.51 43.21
C GLU A 24 5.06 -0.74 42.31
N MET A 25 4.92 -0.53 41.04
CA MET A 25 4.87 -1.61 40.07
C MET A 25 6.18 -2.42 40.17
N ASN A 26 6.09 -3.70 40.43
CA ASN A 26 7.24 -4.60 40.45
C ASN A 26 7.06 -5.73 39.44
N SER A 27 8.15 -6.39 39.05
CA SER A 27 8.13 -7.41 37.99
C SER A 27 7.20 -8.58 38.29
N ALA A 28 7.09 -9.02 39.56
CA ALA A 28 6.21 -10.10 39.96
C ALA A 28 4.72 -9.72 39.80
N MET A 29 4.38 -8.47 40.15
CA MET A 29 3.04 -7.91 39.99
C MET A 29 2.68 -7.79 38.50
N VAL A 30 3.61 -7.27 37.66
CA VAL A 30 3.42 -7.13 36.23
C VAL A 30 3.18 -8.52 35.59
N GLU A 31 3.99 -9.51 35.95
CA GLU A 31 3.84 -10.87 35.45
C GLU A 31 2.49 -11.45 35.84
N ARG A 32 2.10 -11.41 37.11
CA ARG A 32 0.84 -11.97 37.63
C ARG A 32 -0.37 -11.30 36.97
N LYS A 33 -0.41 -9.96 36.96
CA LYS A 33 -1.55 -9.22 36.42
C LYS A 33 -1.66 -9.33 34.92
N SER A 34 -0.56 -9.25 34.17
CA SER A 34 -0.61 -9.44 32.73
C SER A 34 -1.01 -10.85 32.35
N TYR A 35 -0.56 -11.88 33.10
CA TYR A 35 -0.98 -13.26 32.91
C TYR A 35 -2.48 -13.45 33.20
N GLN A 36 -2.99 -12.91 34.30
CA GLN A 36 -4.42 -12.99 34.62
C GLN A 36 -5.28 -12.33 33.55
N LEU A 37 -4.96 -11.09 33.12
CA LEU A 37 -5.69 -10.38 32.08
C LEU A 37 -5.66 -11.15 30.74
N TYR A 38 -4.54 -11.82 30.44
CA TYR A 38 -4.40 -12.67 29.27
C TYR A 38 -5.30 -13.91 29.36
N MET A 39 -5.29 -14.62 30.49
CA MET A 39 -6.13 -15.81 30.73
C MET A 39 -7.63 -15.49 30.67
N ASP A 40 -8.00 -14.33 31.23
CA ASP A 40 -9.38 -13.82 31.21
C ASP A 40 -9.79 -13.22 29.84
N LYS A 41 -8.87 -13.15 28.86
CA LYS A 41 -9.06 -12.52 27.54
C LYS A 41 -9.51 -11.04 27.64
N LYS A 42 -9.12 -10.36 28.70
CA LYS A 42 -9.42 -8.95 28.93
C LYS A 42 -8.47 -8.04 28.15
N TRP A 43 -8.58 -8.13 26.81
CA TRP A 43 -7.64 -7.46 25.90
C TRP A 43 -7.62 -5.94 26.06
N ASP A 44 -8.77 -5.32 26.29
CA ASP A 44 -8.89 -3.87 26.46
C ASP A 44 -8.24 -3.34 27.74
N GLU A 45 -8.07 -4.20 28.76
CA GLU A 45 -7.33 -3.89 29.99
C GLU A 45 -5.85 -4.27 29.86
N LEU A 46 -5.54 -5.41 29.20
CA LEU A 46 -4.18 -5.90 29.05
C LEU A 46 -3.31 -4.95 28.20
N ILE A 47 -3.86 -4.43 27.10
CA ILE A 47 -3.11 -3.57 26.18
C ILE A 47 -2.58 -2.29 26.86
N PRO A 48 -3.42 -1.45 27.51
CA PRO A 48 -2.91 -0.26 28.18
C PRO A 48 -2.03 -0.62 29.39
N TYR A 49 -2.39 -1.64 30.18
CA TYR A 49 -1.58 -2.08 31.32
C TYR A 49 -0.16 -2.50 30.89
N GLY A 50 -0.07 -3.36 29.89
CA GLY A 50 1.22 -3.85 29.43
C GLY A 50 2.06 -2.77 28.72
N ARG A 51 1.43 -1.79 28.03
CA ARG A 51 2.14 -0.64 27.47
C ARG A 51 2.75 0.22 28.57
N ASN A 52 1.98 0.50 29.64
CA ASN A 52 2.48 1.23 30.79
C ASN A 52 3.63 0.48 31.47
N ALA A 53 3.50 -0.83 31.70
CA ALA A 53 4.56 -1.64 32.29
C ALA A 53 5.86 -1.57 31.46
N ILE A 54 5.78 -1.58 30.12
CA ILE A 54 6.95 -1.43 29.26
C ILE A 54 7.56 -0.02 29.38
N GLN A 55 6.76 1.04 29.51
CA GLN A 55 7.26 2.41 29.71
C GLN A 55 7.99 2.56 31.05
N GLU A 56 7.55 1.84 32.09
CA GLU A 56 8.20 1.75 33.39
C GLU A 56 9.43 0.82 33.40
N GLY A 57 9.81 0.25 32.24
CA GLY A 57 11.01 -0.57 32.09
C GLY A 57 10.80 -2.08 32.23
N TYR A 58 9.58 -2.56 32.44
CA TYR A 58 9.30 -4.01 32.50
C TYR A 58 9.09 -4.57 31.11
N ASP A 59 10.19 -4.86 30.41
CA ASP A 59 10.20 -5.39 29.06
C ASP A 59 10.81 -6.80 29.03
N TYR A 60 9.99 -7.84 28.81
CA TYR A 60 10.39 -9.24 28.79
C TYR A 60 9.50 -10.07 27.83
N PHE A 61 9.95 -11.31 27.56
CA PHE A 61 9.35 -12.19 26.56
C PHE A 61 7.84 -12.35 26.71
N TYR A 62 7.37 -12.81 27.89
CA TYR A 62 5.95 -13.13 28.06
C TYR A 62 5.05 -11.92 28.02
N LEU A 63 5.49 -10.75 28.50
CA LEU A 63 4.72 -9.51 28.39
C LEU A 63 4.58 -9.11 26.92
N ARG A 64 5.65 -9.19 26.14
CA ARG A 64 5.62 -8.91 24.71
C ARG A 64 4.73 -9.88 23.94
N LEU A 65 4.80 -11.18 24.23
CA LEU A 65 3.96 -12.20 23.62
C LEU A 65 2.48 -11.96 23.93
N ARG A 66 2.11 -11.75 25.21
CA ARG A 66 0.72 -11.50 25.62
C ARG A 66 0.15 -10.24 25.01
N LEU A 67 0.91 -9.15 24.96
CA LEU A 67 0.52 -7.92 24.28
C LEU A 67 0.35 -8.13 22.78
N GLY A 68 1.25 -8.86 22.14
CA GLY A 68 1.14 -9.22 20.72
C GLY A 68 -0.15 -9.97 20.45
N ILE A 69 -0.47 -11.00 21.25
CA ILE A 69 -1.71 -11.79 21.12
C ILE A 69 -2.94 -10.91 21.36
N ALA A 70 -2.96 -10.08 22.41
CA ALA A 70 -4.08 -9.17 22.66
C ALA A 70 -4.36 -8.22 21.48
N LEU A 71 -3.33 -7.65 20.89
CA LEU A 71 -3.41 -6.77 19.72
C LEU A 71 -3.86 -7.54 18.48
N TYR A 72 -3.39 -8.77 18.30
CA TYR A 72 -3.80 -9.66 17.21
C TYR A 72 -5.30 -9.97 17.29
N GLU A 73 -5.81 -10.35 18.46
CA GLU A 73 -7.23 -10.63 18.70
C GLU A 73 -8.11 -9.38 18.47
N LYS A 74 -7.59 -8.19 18.71
CA LYS A 74 -8.23 -6.90 18.38
C LYS A 74 -8.12 -6.53 16.90
N GLY A 75 -7.46 -7.35 16.07
CA GLY A 75 -7.23 -7.12 14.64
C GLY A 75 -6.19 -6.02 14.35
N GLN A 76 -5.40 -5.61 15.34
CA GLN A 76 -4.32 -4.62 15.19
C GLN A 76 -3.02 -5.31 14.76
N PHE A 77 -3.09 -6.04 13.64
CA PHE A 77 -2.02 -6.95 13.20
C PHE A 77 -0.68 -6.24 12.99
N ARG A 78 -0.69 -5.00 12.49
CA ARG A 78 0.53 -4.22 12.26
C ARG A 78 1.27 -3.90 13.55
N VAL A 79 0.53 -3.58 14.62
CA VAL A 79 1.08 -3.31 15.95
C VAL A 79 1.47 -4.62 16.63
N ALA A 80 0.66 -5.66 16.51
CA ALA A 80 0.94 -6.99 17.04
C ALA A 80 2.28 -7.54 16.54
N ALA A 81 2.55 -7.41 15.22
CA ALA A 81 3.83 -7.82 14.62
C ALA A 81 5.04 -7.20 15.35
N THR A 82 4.97 -5.91 15.71
CA THR A 82 6.06 -5.25 16.44
C THR A 82 6.32 -5.87 17.82
N HIS A 83 5.26 -6.28 18.52
CA HIS A 83 5.41 -6.94 19.81
C HIS A 83 5.98 -8.35 19.68
N PHE A 84 5.55 -9.12 18.69
CA PHE A 84 6.11 -10.44 18.41
C PHE A 84 7.58 -10.36 17.98
N GLU A 85 7.95 -9.41 17.14
CA GLU A 85 9.36 -9.19 16.77
C GLU A 85 10.24 -8.85 17.98
N LYS A 86 9.69 -8.09 18.94
CA LYS A 86 10.40 -7.79 20.19
C LYS A 86 10.46 -9.01 21.10
N ALA A 87 9.41 -9.84 21.18
CA ALA A 87 9.43 -11.11 21.91
C ALA A 87 10.51 -12.04 21.36
N LEU A 88 10.64 -12.16 20.04
CA LEU A 88 11.67 -12.99 19.39
C LEU A 88 13.12 -12.51 19.64
N ARG A 89 13.33 -11.27 20.13
CA ARG A 89 14.67 -10.85 20.58
C ARG A 89 15.08 -11.53 21.89
N PHE A 90 14.11 -11.90 22.75
CA PHE A 90 14.35 -12.63 23.99
C PHE A 90 14.40 -14.14 23.75
N ASN A 91 13.57 -14.67 22.87
CA ASN A 91 13.54 -16.08 22.49
C ASN A 91 13.24 -16.21 20.99
N SER A 92 14.29 -16.33 20.18
CA SER A 92 14.21 -16.32 18.71
C SER A 92 13.58 -17.59 18.12
N GLY A 93 13.53 -18.68 18.87
CA GLY A 93 13.02 -19.98 18.43
C GLY A 93 11.58 -20.29 18.91
N ASP A 94 10.89 -19.34 19.55
CA ASP A 94 9.54 -19.60 20.03
C ASP A 94 8.54 -19.76 18.89
N GLU A 95 8.12 -21.00 18.63
CA GLU A 95 7.24 -21.37 17.51
C GLU A 95 5.89 -20.63 17.57
N LEU A 96 5.32 -20.43 18.76
CA LEU A 96 4.05 -19.72 18.94
C LEU A 96 4.20 -18.27 18.49
N THR A 97 5.26 -17.61 18.91
CA THR A 97 5.55 -16.21 18.52
C THR A 97 5.82 -16.10 17.02
N LEU A 98 6.54 -17.04 16.42
CA LEU A 98 6.80 -17.11 14.98
C LEU A 98 5.50 -17.27 14.19
N GLU A 99 4.60 -18.14 14.65
CA GLU A 99 3.28 -18.35 14.03
C GLU A 99 2.44 -17.07 14.05
N TYR A 100 2.29 -16.44 15.22
CA TYR A 100 1.53 -15.20 15.34
C TYR A 100 2.14 -14.05 14.55
N LEU A 101 3.48 -13.94 14.51
CA LEU A 101 4.15 -12.95 13.67
C LEU A 101 3.86 -13.20 12.20
N TYR A 102 3.96 -14.44 11.73
CA TYR A 102 3.67 -14.81 10.35
C TYR A 102 2.25 -14.39 9.94
N PHE A 103 1.23 -14.74 10.72
CA PHE A 103 -0.13 -14.36 10.40
C PHE A 103 -0.38 -12.86 10.56
N SER A 104 0.30 -12.19 11.48
CA SER A 104 0.24 -10.71 11.59
C SER A 104 0.79 -10.03 10.34
N LEU A 105 1.85 -10.55 9.74
CA LEU A 105 2.39 -10.06 8.48
C LEU A 105 1.43 -10.35 7.31
N ILE A 106 0.88 -11.57 7.21
CA ILE A 106 -0.11 -11.94 6.19
C ILE A 106 -1.34 -11.03 6.25
N PHE A 107 -1.90 -10.82 7.44
CA PHE A 107 -3.09 -9.97 7.61
C PHE A 107 -2.81 -8.47 7.49
N SER A 108 -1.54 -8.09 7.41
CA SER A 108 -1.09 -6.72 7.13
C SER A 108 -0.65 -6.50 5.69
N ASP A 109 -0.93 -7.46 4.79
CA ASP A 109 -0.53 -7.47 3.37
C ASP A 109 1.01 -7.44 3.15
N ARG A 110 1.81 -7.83 4.17
CA ARG A 110 3.28 -7.92 4.15
C ARG A 110 3.74 -9.32 3.76
N PHE A 111 3.26 -9.81 2.62
CA PHE A 111 3.44 -11.19 2.17
C PHE A 111 4.91 -11.59 1.95
N ASP A 112 5.73 -10.70 1.42
CA ASP A 112 7.15 -10.98 1.14
C ASP A 112 7.95 -11.12 2.44
N GLU A 113 7.61 -10.32 3.46
CA GLU A 113 8.22 -10.44 4.79
C GLU A 113 7.77 -11.71 5.51
N ALA A 114 6.49 -12.07 5.41
CA ALA A 114 5.98 -13.33 5.95
C ALA A 114 6.68 -14.54 5.31
N ARG A 115 6.90 -14.50 4.00
CA ARG A 115 7.61 -15.54 3.26
C ARG A 115 9.06 -15.65 3.73
N LYS A 116 9.76 -14.53 3.86
CA LYS A 116 11.14 -14.51 4.37
C LYS A 116 11.23 -15.01 5.80
N LEU A 117 10.27 -14.63 6.67
CA LEU A 117 10.20 -15.16 8.03
C LEU A 117 10.05 -16.68 8.05
N SER A 118 9.30 -17.23 7.13
CA SER A 118 9.03 -18.67 7.05
C SER A 118 10.28 -19.53 6.74
N GLU A 119 11.38 -18.92 6.30
CA GLU A 119 12.67 -19.60 6.15
C GLU A 119 13.30 -19.99 7.51
N THR A 120 12.85 -19.36 8.60
CA THR A 120 13.34 -19.63 9.96
C THR A 120 12.53 -20.70 10.69
N PHE A 121 11.48 -21.26 10.05
CA PHE A 121 10.59 -22.23 10.68
C PHE A 121 11.18 -23.62 10.71
N GLY A 122 11.01 -24.31 11.84
CA GLY A 122 11.23 -25.76 11.91
C GLY A 122 10.17 -26.55 11.14
N ASP A 123 10.42 -27.85 10.93
CA ASP A 123 9.52 -28.71 10.15
C ASP A 123 8.10 -28.77 10.71
N ALA A 124 7.96 -28.80 12.04
CA ALA A 124 6.66 -28.85 12.72
C ALA A 124 5.80 -27.60 12.44
N LEU A 125 6.40 -26.40 12.57
CA LEU A 125 5.72 -25.14 12.29
C LEU A 125 5.41 -24.99 10.80
N SER A 126 6.35 -25.36 9.93
CA SER A 126 6.17 -25.36 8.48
C SER A 126 5.01 -26.24 8.03
N ALA A 127 4.89 -27.44 8.61
CA ALA A 127 3.78 -28.35 8.36
C ALA A 127 2.43 -27.80 8.89
N LYS A 128 2.43 -27.22 10.10
CA LYS A 128 1.25 -26.60 10.73
C LYS A 128 0.67 -25.45 9.91
N ILE A 129 1.54 -24.57 9.39
CA ILE A 129 1.14 -23.41 8.58
C ILE A 129 0.73 -23.83 7.15
N GLY A 130 0.94 -25.09 6.78
CA GLY A 130 0.61 -25.59 5.45
C GLY A 130 1.54 -25.06 4.35
N GLN A 131 2.80 -24.85 4.66
CA GLN A 131 3.85 -24.49 3.69
C GLN A 131 4.23 -25.66 2.75
N ARG A 132 3.31 -26.54 2.45
CA ARG A 132 3.49 -27.51 1.36
C ARG A 132 3.66 -26.73 0.07
N ALA A 133 4.58 -27.17 -0.77
CA ALA A 133 4.96 -26.62 -2.08
C ALA A 133 3.99 -25.55 -2.59
N ARG A 134 4.27 -24.28 -2.26
CA ARG A 134 3.45 -23.16 -2.71
C ARG A 134 3.57 -23.08 -4.22
N SER A 135 2.45 -22.92 -4.89
CA SER A 135 2.48 -22.59 -6.31
C SER A 135 3.45 -21.42 -6.53
N PRO A 136 4.39 -21.50 -7.45
CA PRO A 136 5.23 -20.36 -7.79
C PRO A 136 4.37 -19.19 -8.30
N ILE A 137 3.19 -19.48 -8.86
CA ILE A 137 2.21 -18.46 -9.28
C ILE A 137 1.40 -18.03 -8.07
N ALA A 138 1.54 -16.76 -7.68
CA ALA A 138 0.79 -16.16 -6.59
C ALA A 138 -0.61 -15.73 -7.04
N PHE A 139 -0.74 -15.24 -8.28
CA PHE A 139 -2.02 -14.90 -8.89
C PHE A 139 -1.87 -14.68 -10.40
N ILE A 140 -3.01 -14.80 -11.10
CA ILE A 140 -3.20 -14.37 -12.49
C ILE A 140 -4.32 -13.34 -12.49
N SER A 141 -4.20 -12.28 -13.28
CA SER A 141 -5.24 -11.24 -13.43
C SER A 141 -5.53 -10.95 -14.88
N ALA A 142 -6.79 -10.65 -15.15
CA ALA A 142 -7.24 -10.10 -16.42
C ALA A 142 -8.07 -8.85 -16.14
N GLU A 143 -7.85 -7.79 -16.90
CA GLU A 143 -8.57 -6.53 -16.78
C GLU A 143 -8.95 -6.03 -18.16
N GLY A 144 -10.17 -5.55 -18.31
CA GLY A 144 -10.65 -4.92 -19.53
C GLY A 144 -11.35 -3.61 -19.21
N GLY A 145 -11.32 -2.67 -20.15
CA GLY A 145 -11.92 -1.38 -19.92
C GLY A 145 -12.24 -0.59 -21.16
N LEU A 146 -13.04 0.44 -20.91
CA LEU A 146 -13.55 1.38 -21.89
C LEU A 146 -13.27 2.80 -21.41
N LYS A 147 -12.71 3.63 -22.29
CA LYS A 147 -12.47 5.05 -22.05
C LYS A 147 -13.30 5.86 -23.07
N MET A 148 -14.21 6.72 -22.57
CA MET A 148 -15.13 7.52 -23.38
C MET A 148 -14.86 9.00 -23.18
N SER A 149 -14.66 9.72 -24.30
CA SER A 149 -14.49 11.17 -24.30
C SER A 149 -15.82 11.92 -24.31
N SER A 150 -15.87 13.12 -23.70
CA SER A 150 -16.96 14.08 -23.92
C SER A 150 -16.90 14.71 -25.32
N ARG A 151 -15.77 14.58 -26.03
CA ARG A 151 -15.54 15.04 -27.40
C ARG A 151 -15.53 13.84 -28.36
N ASN A 152 -16.71 13.23 -28.55
CA ASN A 152 -16.86 12.08 -29.46
C ASN A 152 -16.62 12.43 -30.93
N ASP A 153 -16.63 13.72 -31.26
CA ASP A 153 -16.23 14.25 -32.58
C ASP A 153 -14.73 14.11 -32.88
N LEU A 154 -13.92 14.05 -31.85
CA LEU A 154 -12.45 13.95 -31.96
C LEU A 154 -11.92 12.56 -31.54
N PHE A 155 -12.47 12.02 -30.46
CA PHE A 155 -11.99 10.84 -29.79
C PHE A 155 -13.10 9.79 -29.68
N ASN A 156 -13.06 8.76 -30.48
CA ASN A 156 -13.93 7.60 -30.32
C ASN A 156 -13.58 6.85 -29.01
N PRO A 157 -14.48 5.99 -28.52
CA PRO A 157 -14.19 5.16 -27.35
C PRO A 157 -12.89 4.35 -27.55
N ALA A 158 -12.04 4.37 -26.52
CA ALA A 158 -10.84 3.56 -26.48
C ALA A 158 -11.06 2.27 -25.71
N PHE A 159 -10.44 1.19 -26.15
CA PHE A 159 -10.47 -0.11 -25.51
C PHE A 159 -9.12 -0.46 -24.89
N TYR A 160 -9.17 -1.05 -23.73
CA TYR A 160 -8.02 -1.47 -22.96
C TYR A 160 -8.20 -2.92 -22.54
N PHE A 161 -7.14 -3.71 -22.64
CA PHE A 161 -7.10 -5.06 -22.10
C PHE A 161 -5.71 -5.36 -21.55
N GLN A 162 -5.67 -5.96 -20.34
CA GLN A 162 -4.42 -6.35 -19.68
C GLN A 162 -4.50 -7.77 -19.14
N LEU A 163 -3.40 -8.50 -19.29
CA LEU A 163 -3.12 -9.75 -18.59
C LEU A 163 -1.94 -9.56 -17.64
N GLY A 164 -2.07 -10.00 -16.40
CA GLY A 164 -1.05 -9.90 -15.38
C GLY A 164 -0.79 -11.22 -14.67
N VAL A 165 0.45 -11.45 -14.26
CA VAL A 165 0.87 -12.63 -13.49
C VAL A 165 1.77 -12.17 -12.34
N GLY A 166 1.39 -12.52 -11.12
CA GLY A 166 2.26 -12.42 -9.95
C GLY A 166 2.85 -13.78 -9.62
N HIS A 167 4.17 -13.87 -9.51
CA HIS A 167 4.83 -15.09 -9.12
C HIS A 167 5.92 -14.83 -8.08
N THR A 168 6.40 -15.90 -7.46
CA THR A 168 7.43 -15.83 -6.44
C THR A 168 8.70 -16.52 -6.91
N VAL A 169 9.86 -15.94 -6.59
CA VAL A 169 11.17 -16.52 -6.88
C VAL A 169 11.73 -17.10 -5.58
N GLY A 170 11.42 -18.35 -5.32
CA GLY A 170 11.67 -18.98 -4.03
C GLY A 170 11.00 -18.20 -2.90
N ASN A 171 11.72 -18.08 -1.76
CA ASN A 171 11.28 -17.24 -0.65
C ASN A 171 11.89 -15.83 -0.66
N LYS A 172 12.65 -15.49 -1.71
CA LYS A 172 13.47 -14.27 -1.74
C LYS A 172 12.69 -13.03 -2.10
N PHE A 173 11.91 -13.08 -3.18
CA PHE A 173 11.15 -11.93 -3.68
C PHE A 173 9.96 -12.37 -4.54
N SER A 174 9.05 -11.46 -4.78
CA SER A 174 7.97 -11.65 -5.75
C SER A 174 8.19 -10.79 -6.99
N VAL A 175 7.57 -11.20 -8.11
CA VAL A 175 7.62 -10.47 -9.37
C VAL A 175 6.21 -10.36 -9.94
N TYR A 176 5.85 -9.19 -10.39
CA TYR A 176 4.63 -8.94 -11.16
C TYR A 176 4.98 -8.61 -12.60
N HIS A 177 4.26 -9.22 -13.54
CA HIS A 177 4.33 -8.95 -14.97
C HIS A 177 2.95 -8.57 -15.48
N ALA A 178 2.89 -7.65 -16.44
CA ALA A 178 1.65 -7.32 -17.13
C ALA A 178 1.93 -7.02 -18.60
N ALA A 179 1.09 -7.57 -19.46
CA ALA A 179 1.03 -7.22 -20.88
C ALA A 179 -0.30 -6.52 -21.17
N THR A 180 -0.25 -5.38 -21.83
CA THR A 180 -1.40 -4.50 -22.07
C THR A 180 -1.52 -4.19 -23.54
N VAL A 181 -2.74 -4.20 -24.06
CA VAL A 181 -3.11 -3.65 -25.36
C VAL A 181 -4.11 -2.53 -25.18
N TYR A 182 -3.94 -1.46 -25.94
CA TYR A 182 -4.83 -0.31 -25.97
C TYR A 182 -5.08 0.09 -27.42
N THR A 183 -6.32 0.40 -27.75
CA THR A 183 -6.71 0.86 -29.09
C THR A 183 -7.69 2.01 -29.00
N GLN A 184 -7.51 3.01 -29.83
CA GLN A 184 -8.44 4.14 -29.96
C GLN A 184 -8.43 4.66 -31.39
N ASN A 185 -9.61 4.86 -31.94
CA ASN A 185 -9.76 5.55 -33.21
C ASN A 185 -9.98 7.04 -32.93
N GLU A 186 -9.29 7.88 -33.63
CA GLU A 186 -9.42 9.33 -33.51
C GLU A 186 -9.65 9.95 -34.87
N SER A 187 -10.22 11.14 -34.91
CA SER A 187 -10.37 11.90 -36.18
C SER A 187 -9.03 12.19 -36.87
N ARG A 188 -7.93 12.17 -36.11
CA ARG A 188 -6.56 12.41 -36.56
C ARG A 188 -5.84 11.14 -37.02
N GLY A 189 -6.34 9.96 -36.69
CA GLY A 189 -5.77 8.66 -36.99
C GLY A 189 -6.04 7.61 -35.91
N ASP A 190 -5.69 6.37 -36.18
CA ASP A 190 -5.90 5.25 -35.28
C ASP A 190 -4.68 4.99 -34.42
N ILE A 191 -4.88 4.84 -33.13
CA ILE A 191 -3.84 4.52 -32.14
C ILE A 191 -3.97 3.05 -31.76
N SER A 192 -2.88 2.31 -31.85
CA SER A 192 -2.73 1.00 -31.21
C SER A 192 -1.45 0.98 -30.38
N GLN A 193 -1.55 0.48 -29.16
CA GLN A 193 -0.46 0.48 -28.23
C GLN A 193 -0.31 -0.89 -27.57
N PHE A 194 0.93 -1.36 -27.49
CA PHE A 194 1.31 -2.52 -26.70
C PHE A 194 2.25 -2.10 -25.59
N GLN A 195 2.03 -2.66 -24.40
CA GLN A 195 2.87 -2.36 -23.25
C GLN A 195 3.26 -3.66 -22.54
N TYR A 196 4.47 -3.69 -22.00
CA TYR A 196 4.92 -4.75 -21.11
C TYR A 196 5.58 -4.17 -19.89
N PHE A 197 5.07 -4.55 -18.72
CA PHE A 197 5.53 -4.11 -17.41
C PHE A 197 6.10 -5.27 -16.59
N ILE A 198 7.20 -5.03 -15.89
CA ILE A 198 7.78 -5.98 -14.93
C ILE A 198 8.21 -5.25 -13.66
N GLN A 199 7.88 -5.81 -12.50
CA GLN A 199 8.19 -5.24 -11.20
C GLN A 199 8.52 -6.32 -10.17
N PRO A 200 9.78 -6.52 -9.79
CA PRO A 200 10.18 -7.24 -8.60
C PRO A 200 9.82 -6.47 -7.33
N SER A 201 9.48 -7.20 -6.26
CA SER A 201 9.29 -6.71 -4.88
C SER A 201 10.24 -7.47 -3.97
N ILE A 202 11.28 -6.79 -3.48
CA ILE A 202 12.45 -7.38 -2.80
C ILE A 202 12.49 -6.91 -1.35
N PRO A 203 12.26 -7.79 -0.35
CA PRO A 203 12.42 -7.43 1.06
C PRO A 203 13.92 -7.30 1.41
N VAL A 204 14.39 -6.06 1.62
CA VAL A 204 15.82 -5.73 1.87
C VAL A 204 16.15 -5.50 3.34
N GLY A 205 15.43 -6.12 4.24
CA GLY A 205 15.63 -6.00 5.67
C GLY A 205 14.30 -6.08 6.41
N ARG A 206 14.31 -5.72 7.70
CA ARG A 206 13.06 -5.64 8.46
C ARG A 206 12.28 -4.41 8.03
N HIS A 207 11.04 -4.62 7.57
CA HIS A 207 10.10 -3.57 7.20
C HIS A 207 10.48 -2.76 5.95
N TRP A 208 11.56 -3.08 5.25
CA TRP A 208 11.99 -2.39 4.05
C TRP A 208 11.76 -3.25 2.80
N THR A 209 11.19 -2.64 1.77
CA THR A 209 10.98 -3.27 0.46
C THR A 209 11.55 -2.39 -0.63
N LEU A 210 12.42 -2.95 -1.46
CA LEU A 210 12.94 -2.33 -2.67
C LEU A 210 12.12 -2.83 -3.87
N THR A 211 11.69 -1.90 -4.71
CA THR A 211 10.82 -2.20 -5.85
C THR A 211 11.37 -1.54 -7.10
N PRO A 212 12.29 -2.19 -7.85
CA PRO A 212 12.64 -1.77 -9.20
C PRO A 212 11.50 -2.11 -10.17
N SER A 213 11.36 -1.36 -11.26
CA SER A 213 10.44 -1.70 -12.35
C SER A 213 10.93 -1.22 -13.70
N VAL A 214 10.45 -1.89 -14.74
CA VAL A 214 10.64 -1.49 -16.14
C VAL A 214 9.30 -1.61 -16.85
N HIS A 215 8.95 -0.60 -17.64
CA HIS A 215 7.77 -0.57 -18.49
C HIS A 215 8.17 -0.18 -19.91
N ILE A 216 7.88 -1.03 -20.86
CA ILE A 216 8.12 -0.80 -22.28
C ILE A 216 6.77 -0.47 -22.93
N VAL A 217 6.74 0.61 -23.70
CA VAL A 217 5.55 1.11 -24.37
C VAL A 217 5.86 1.24 -25.86
N SER A 218 5.08 0.57 -26.70
CA SER A 218 5.15 0.69 -28.15
C SER A 218 3.84 1.24 -28.69
N VAL A 219 3.90 2.32 -29.43
CA VAL A 219 2.74 3.02 -29.98
C VAL A 219 2.82 3.03 -31.49
N ASN A 220 1.77 2.60 -32.15
CA ASN A 220 1.54 2.73 -33.59
C ASN A 220 0.42 3.76 -33.78
N PHE A 221 0.71 4.79 -34.54
CA PHE A 221 -0.27 5.79 -34.98
C PHE A 221 -0.41 5.71 -36.50
N GLN A 222 -1.61 5.37 -36.97
CA GLN A 222 -1.92 5.23 -38.38
C GLN A 222 -2.82 6.38 -38.84
N LYS A 223 -2.32 7.17 -39.81
CA LYS A 223 -3.09 8.25 -40.40
C LYS A 223 -3.02 8.10 -41.94
N ASN A 224 -4.20 7.99 -42.60
CA ASN A 224 -4.30 7.74 -44.01
C ASN A 224 -3.42 6.55 -44.45
N ASN A 225 -2.42 6.80 -45.31
CA ASN A 225 -1.47 5.77 -45.77
C ASN A 225 -0.12 5.81 -45.02
N GLY A 226 0.01 6.61 -43.96
CA GLY A 226 1.23 6.77 -43.15
C GLY A 226 1.13 6.05 -41.80
N LEU A 227 2.17 5.28 -41.46
CA LEU A 227 2.32 4.65 -40.14
C LEU A 227 3.49 5.31 -39.42
N LEU A 228 3.22 5.90 -38.25
CA LEU A 228 4.23 6.39 -37.33
C LEU A 228 4.36 5.41 -36.17
N GLN A 229 5.57 4.96 -35.89
CA GLN A 229 5.87 4.07 -34.78
C GLN A 229 6.76 4.79 -33.77
N SER A 230 6.43 4.65 -32.52
CA SER A 230 7.23 5.15 -31.41
C SER A 230 7.35 4.08 -30.33
N ALA A 231 8.51 3.99 -29.72
CA ALA A 231 8.74 3.12 -28.57
C ALA A 231 9.40 3.94 -27.45
N GLY A 232 8.96 3.74 -26.24
CA GLY A 232 9.52 4.36 -25.07
C GLY A 232 9.67 3.37 -23.92
N MET A 233 10.49 3.73 -22.97
CA MET A 233 10.77 2.94 -21.78
C MET A 233 10.64 3.81 -20.52
N VAL A 234 10.11 3.21 -19.47
CA VAL A 234 10.06 3.79 -18.12
C VAL A 234 10.85 2.87 -17.20
N GLY A 235 11.87 3.41 -16.55
CA GLY A 235 12.62 2.73 -15.49
C GLY A 235 12.31 3.38 -14.15
N SER A 236 11.99 2.59 -13.11
CA SER A 236 11.70 3.13 -11.80
C SER A 236 12.37 2.33 -10.69
N LEU A 237 12.70 3.01 -9.59
CA LEU A 237 13.20 2.40 -8.36
C LEU A 237 12.54 3.07 -7.17
N SER A 238 11.94 2.28 -6.28
CA SER A 238 11.35 2.80 -5.05
C SER A 238 11.78 1.97 -3.83
N LEU A 239 11.83 2.66 -2.68
CA LEU A 239 12.12 2.09 -1.38
C LEU A 239 10.95 2.41 -0.44
N ALA A 240 10.34 1.39 0.15
CA ALA A 240 9.23 1.51 1.07
C ALA A 240 9.60 0.99 2.46
N LYS A 241 9.05 1.64 3.49
CA LYS A 241 9.14 1.19 4.88
C LYS A 241 7.76 1.04 5.48
N SER A 242 7.48 -0.14 6.04
CA SER A 242 6.24 -0.42 6.77
C SER A 242 6.44 -0.20 8.27
N CYS A 243 5.63 0.67 8.86
CA CYS A 243 5.59 0.96 10.30
C CYS A 243 4.24 0.54 10.89
N PRO A 244 4.10 0.40 12.22
CA PRO A 244 2.84 -0.03 12.84
C PRO A 244 1.62 0.81 12.45
N TYR A 245 1.78 2.13 12.35
CA TYR A 245 0.69 3.07 12.12
C TYR A 245 0.79 3.83 10.79
N PHE A 246 1.87 3.65 10.03
CA PHE A 246 2.04 4.30 8.73
C PHE A 246 2.99 3.51 7.83
N ASP A 247 2.86 3.72 6.53
CA ASP A 247 3.85 3.33 5.52
C ASP A 247 4.38 4.59 4.84
N ILE A 248 5.67 4.61 4.56
CA ILE A 248 6.31 5.65 3.78
C ILE A 248 7.07 5.01 2.62
N SER A 249 7.02 5.62 1.45
CA SER A 249 7.90 5.25 0.35
C SER A 249 8.41 6.48 -0.41
N ILE A 250 9.58 6.32 -0.98
CA ILE A 250 10.19 7.30 -1.89
C ILE A 250 10.71 6.53 -3.10
N GLY A 251 10.58 7.11 -4.29
CA GLY A 251 11.07 6.51 -5.53
C GLY A 251 11.41 7.55 -6.57
N GLY A 252 12.20 7.13 -7.55
CA GLY A 252 12.53 7.89 -8.74
C GLY A 252 12.19 7.10 -10.00
N THR A 253 11.72 7.80 -11.02
CA THR A 253 11.36 7.25 -12.31
C THR A 253 12.01 8.09 -13.41
N VAL A 254 12.55 7.41 -14.41
CA VAL A 254 13.05 8.03 -15.65
C VAL A 254 12.22 7.45 -16.80
N SER A 255 11.72 8.32 -17.68
CA SER A 255 10.86 7.94 -18.80
C SER A 255 11.28 8.70 -20.06
N ASN A 256 11.30 8.00 -21.20
CA ASN A 256 11.43 8.59 -22.53
C ASN A 256 10.19 8.30 -23.39
N VAL A 257 9.07 8.00 -22.78
CA VAL A 257 7.80 7.85 -23.48
C VAL A 257 7.38 9.23 -23.99
N LEU A 258 7.01 9.34 -25.25
CA LEU A 258 6.79 10.50 -26.08
C LEU A 258 8.10 11.05 -26.73
N THR A 259 8.74 12.06 -26.32
CA THR A 259 9.91 12.60 -27.02
C THR A 259 10.95 13.20 -26.09
N SER A 260 10.54 13.70 -24.94
CA SER A 260 11.42 14.28 -23.92
C SER A 260 11.78 13.26 -22.86
N LEU A 261 12.98 13.41 -22.30
CA LEU A 261 13.37 12.64 -21.12
C LEU A 261 12.73 13.26 -19.88
N GLN A 262 12.02 12.44 -19.14
CA GLN A 262 11.27 12.85 -17.96
C GLN A 262 11.86 12.23 -16.70
N TYR A 263 11.90 13.03 -15.63
CA TYR A 263 12.33 12.62 -14.31
C TYR A 263 11.18 12.86 -13.32
N ILE A 264 10.75 11.80 -12.64
CA ILE A 264 9.63 11.87 -11.73
C ILE A 264 10.09 11.35 -10.36
N GLN A 265 10.05 12.20 -9.35
CA GLN A 265 10.21 11.77 -7.96
C GLN A 265 8.83 11.51 -7.37
N GLN A 266 8.63 10.31 -6.82
CA GLN A 266 7.40 9.91 -6.14
C GLN A 266 7.65 9.79 -4.63
N SER A 267 6.74 10.31 -3.82
CA SER A 267 6.71 10.07 -2.37
C SER A 267 5.31 9.65 -1.96
N ARG A 268 5.18 8.70 -1.05
CA ARG A 268 3.90 8.21 -0.54
C ARG A 268 3.94 8.10 0.97
N LEU A 269 2.88 8.60 1.61
CA LEU A 269 2.57 8.38 3.01
C LEU A 269 1.18 7.78 3.13
N ALA A 270 1.05 6.64 3.81
CA ALA A 270 -0.22 6.03 4.18
C ALA A 270 -0.30 5.91 5.70
N ILE A 271 -1.42 6.31 6.29
CA ILE A 271 -1.66 6.32 7.73
C ILE A 271 -2.73 5.28 8.06
N TYR A 272 -2.48 4.47 9.10
CA TYR A 272 -3.38 3.45 9.65
C TYR A 272 -3.74 3.84 11.08
N PRO A 273 -4.77 4.65 11.34
CA PRO A 273 -5.01 5.28 12.63
C PRO A 273 -5.14 4.31 13.81
N SER A 274 -5.71 3.14 13.55
CA SER A 274 -5.90 2.09 14.57
C SER A 274 -4.85 0.97 14.52
N GLY A 275 -3.84 1.05 13.64
CA GLY A 275 -2.92 -0.07 13.37
C GLY A 275 -3.61 -1.30 12.74
N LYS A 276 -4.86 -1.13 12.25
CA LYS A 276 -5.60 -2.14 11.50
C LYS A 276 -5.42 -1.91 10.01
N PRO A 277 -5.26 -2.95 9.20
CA PRO A 277 -5.07 -2.80 7.75
C PRO A 277 -6.37 -2.51 6.99
N ASN A 278 -7.51 -2.53 7.66
CA ASN A 278 -8.83 -2.37 7.04
C ASN A 278 -9.22 -0.91 6.72
N PHE A 279 -8.46 0.06 7.24
CA PHE A 279 -8.67 1.47 6.94
C PHE A 279 -7.33 2.20 6.91
N SER A 280 -7.10 2.93 5.83
CA SER A 280 -5.97 3.84 5.72
C SER A 280 -6.34 5.03 4.83
N PHE A 281 -5.65 6.13 5.03
CA PHE A 281 -5.68 7.28 4.15
C PHE A 281 -4.28 7.86 4.02
N GLY A 282 -4.07 8.67 3.01
CA GLY A 282 -2.74 9.22 2.81
C GLY A 282 -2.65 10.09 1.57
N VAL A 283 -1.42 10.30 1.14
CA VAL A 283 -1.11 11.13 -0.02
C VAL A 283 0.04 10.52 -0.80
N ILE A 284 -0.04 10.63 -2.12
CA ILE A 284 1.07 10.38 -3.03
C ILE A 284 1.39 11.72 -3.69
N SER A 285 2.66 12.10 -3.72
CA SER A 285 3.12 13.29 -4.42
C SER A 285 4.09 12.89 -5.53
N TYR A 286 4.02 13.60 -6.64
CA TYR A 286 4.87 13.44 -7.80
C TYR A 286 5.48 14.78 -8.13
N LEU A 287 6.80 14.87 -8.11
CA LEU A 287 7.55 16.00 -8.64
C LEU A 287 8.07 15.58 -10.02
N HIS A 288 7.51 16.18 -11.06
CA HIS A 288 7.84 15.90 -12.46
C HIS A 288 8.71 17.01 -13.02
N SER A 289 9.78 16.64 -13.71
CA SER A 289 10.68 17.55 -14.42
C SER A 289 11.01 16.96 -15.79
N GLU A 290 11.22 17.81 -16.76
CA GLU A 290 11.68 17.42 -18.11
C GLU A 290 13.13 17.85 -18.32
N ASP A 291 13.75 17.43 -19.40
CA ASP A 291 15.15 17.45 -19.83
C ASP A 291 16.11 18.45 -19.13
N ASP A 292 15.65 19.67 -18.86
CA ASP A 292 16.49 20.77 -18.36
C ASP A 292 16.38 21.02 -16.85
N PHE A 293 15.45 20.34 -16.15
CA PHE A 293 15.11 20.56 -14.73
C PHE A 293 14.71 22.02 -14.37
N LEU A 294 14.53 22.89 -15.36
CA LEU A 294 14.19 24.29 -15.14
C LEU A 294 12.72 24.45 -14.75
N THR A 295 11.87 23.55 -15.25
CA THR A 295 10.45 23.51 -14.93
C THR A 295 10.13 22.24 -14.16
N SER A 296 9.51 22.38 -13.00
CA SER A 296 9.04 21.25 -12.20
C SER A 296 7.58 21.45 -11.84
N THR A 297 6.79 20.38 -12.02
CA THR A 297 5.37 20.36 -11.67
C THR A 297 5.15 19.42 -10.51
N LEU A 298 4.50 19.93 -9.45
CA LEU A 298 4.09 19.14 -8.32
C LEU A 298 2.64 18.67 -8.49
N ALA A 299 2.41 17.38 -8.57
CA ALA A 299 1.08 16.79 -8.53
C ALA A 299 0.86 16.05 -7.22
N ILE A 300 -0.34 16.16 -6.66
CA ILE A 300 -0.73 15.61 -5.36
C ILE A 300 -1.94 14.72 -5.55
N ASN A 301 -1.90 13.53 -4.94
CA ASN A 301 -2.92 12.50 -5.08
C ASN A 301 -3.31 11.95 -3.69
N PRO A 302 -4.18 12.65 -2.91
CA PRO A 302 -4.74 12.08 -1.69
C PRO A 302 -5.59 10.86 -2.02
N PHE A 303 -5.57 9.89 -1.10
CA PHE A 303 -6.32 8.66 -1.23
C PHE A 303 -6.91 8.19 0.09
N VAL A 304 -7.94 7.36 -0.02
CA VAL A 304 -8.52 6.59 1.09
C VAL A 304 -8.70 5.14 0.65
N TYR A 305 -8.38 4.23 1.56
CA TYR A 305 -8.69 2.81 1.44
C TYR A 305 -9.53 2.37 2.63
N TRP A 306 -10.59 1.61 2.36
CA TRP A 306 -11.48 1.09 3.38
C TRP A 306 -11.96 -0.31 3.04
N ARG A 307 -11.84 -1.23 3.99
CA ARG A 307 -12.33 -2.61 3.90
C ARG A 307 -13.29 -2.87 5.07
N PRO A 308 -14.57 -2.46 4.95
CA PRO A 308 -15.55 -2.58 6.04
C PRO A 308 -15.77 -4.02 6.49
N VAL A 309 -15.75 -4.94 5.54
CA VAL A 309 -15.83 -6.38 5.77
C VAL A 309 -14.71 -7.08 5.01
N ARG A 310 -14.34 -8.30 5.45
CA ARG A 310 -13.18 -9.02 4.89
C ARG A 310 -13.22 -9.18 3.36
N LYS A 311 -14.43 -9.30 2.78
CA LYS A 311 -14.61 -9.56 1.35
C LYS A 311 -14.73 -8.33 0.47
N VAL A 312 -14.97 -7.15 1.04
CA VAL A 312 -15.24 -5.94 0.26
C VAL A 312 -14.19 -4.89 0.56
N GLY A 313 -13.49 -4.44 -0.47
CA GLY A 313 -12.52 -3.36 -0.41
C GLY A 313 -12.95 -2.17 -1.27
N PHE A 314 -12.74 -0.98 -0.77
CA PHE A 314 -12.99 0.28 -1.44
C PHE A 314 -11.73 1.13 -1.43
N TYR A 315 -11.39 1.73 -2.57
CA TYR A 315 -10.29 2.68 -2.70
C TYR A 315 -10.77 3.86 -3.52
N ALA A 316 -10.43 5.07 -3.10
CA ALA A 316 -10.67 6.27 -3.87
C ALA A 316 -9.47 7.21 -3.79
N ASN A 317 -9.25 7.96 -4.86
CA ASN A 317 -8.22 9.00 -4.90
C ASN A 317 -8.66 10.19 -5.75
N TYR A 318 -7.98 11.30 -5.51
CA TYR A 318 -8.19 12.54 -6.28
C TYR A 318 -6.85 13.15 -6.65
N PHE A 319 -6.53 13.11 -7.93
CA PHE A 319 -5.31 13.71 -8.47
C PHE A 319 -5.56 15.19 -8.73
N MET A 320 -4.83 16.03 -8.02
CA MET A 320 -4.92 17.50 -8.11
C MET A 320 -3.62 18.09 -8.65
N ASN A 321 -3.72 19.30 -9.16
CA ASN A 321 -2.73 20.05 -9.93
C ASN A 321 -2.59 19.56 -11.37
N LYS A 322 -2.24 20.50 -12.24
CA LYS A 322 -2.05 20.25 -13.67
C LYS A 322 -0.79 19.41 -13.88
N TYR A 323 -0.90 18.37 -14.68
CA TYR A 323 0.25 17.55 -15.03
C TYR A 323 0.13 17.00 -16.46
N GLU A 324 1.27 16.76 -17.06
CA GLU A 324 1.43 16.07 -18.33
C GLU A 324 2.28 14.82 -18.12
N ASN A 325 1.96 13.75 -18.82
CA ASN A 325 2.81 12.56 -19.01
C ASN A 325 3.46 11.96 -17.76
N ILE A 326 2.80 11.98 -16.60
CA ILE A 326 3.35 11.38 -15.39
C ILE A 326 3.25 9.85 -15.46
N ALA A 327 4.39 9.18 -15.24
CA ALA A 327 4.41 7.75 -14.95
C ALA A 327 4.16 7.54 -13.45
N GLU A 328 3.04 6.90 -13.13
CA GLU A 328 2.54 6.71 -11.77
C GLU A 328 2.82 5.29 -11.25
N MET A 329 2.67 5.09 -9.93
CA MET A 329 2.77 3.78 -9.28
C MET A 329 4.06 3.03 -9.66
N ASN A 330 5.21 3.70 -9.53
CA ASN A 330 6.52 3.17 -9.93
C ASN A 330 6.58 2.80 -11.43
N GLY A 331 5.99 3.62 -12.27
CA GLY A 331 5.99 3.42 -13.72
C GLY A 331 4.97 2.40 -14.23
N TYR A 332 4.06 1.89 -13.40
CA TYR A 332 3.02 0.95 -13.83
C TYR A 332 1.96 1.62 -14.73
N LEU A 333 1.49 2.78 -14.34
CA LEU A 333 0.56 3.57 -15.14
C LEU A 333 1.34 4.63 -15.91
N VAL A 334 1.32 4.54 -17.23
CA VAL A 334 1.97 5.51 -18.12
C VAL A 334 0.89 6.29 -18.85
N ASN A 335 0.80 7.58 -18.55
CA ASN A 335 -0.07 8.49 -19.27
C ASN A 335 0.75 9.11 -20.42
N ASN A 336 0.59 8.57 -21.63
CA ASN A 336 1.29 9.04 -22.83
C ASN A 336 0.45 10.01 -23.69
N SER A 337 -0.50 10.71 -23.09
CA SER A 337 -1.29 11.74 -23.75
C SER A 337 -0.57 13.08 -23.69
N PRO A 338 -0.40 13.79 -24.80
CA PRO A 338 0.20 15.13 -24.83
C PRO A 338 -0.69 16.19 -24.15
N ASP A 339 -1.95 15.86 -23.87
CA ASP A 339 -2.90 16.81 -23.31
C ASP A 339 -2.77 16.91 -21.80
N LEU A 340 -2.81 18.15 -21.32
CA LEU A 340 -2.72 18.49 -19.91
C LEU A 340 -3.87 17.87 -19.12
N THR A 341 -3.59 17.07 -18.12
CA THR A 341 -4.60 16.60 -17.16
C THR A 341 -4.76 17.65 -16.06
N LEU A 342 -5.98 18.19 -15.94
CA LEU A 342 -6.32 19.21 -14.94
C LEU A 342 -6.66 18.61 -13.59
N SER A 343 -7.36 17.48 -13.60
CA SER A 343 -7.72 16.69 -12.41
C SER A 343 -8.16 15.29 -12.81
N ARG A 344 -8.05 14.36 -11.87
CA ARG A 344 -8.56 13.00 -12.04
C ARG A 344 -9.07 12.45 -10.72
N THR A 345 -10.29 11.93 -10.75
CA THR A 345 -10.90 11.19 -9.64
C THR A 345 -10.99 9.73 -10.01
N SER A 346 -10.63 8.83 -9.10
CA SER A 346 -10.78 7.40 -9.33
C SER A 346 -11.40 6.72 -8.10
N ALA A 347 -12.24 5.74 -8.35
CA ALA A 347 -12.82 4.87 -7.32
C ALA A 347 -12.72 3.41 -7.77
N LEU A 348 -12.29 2.55 -6.86
CA LEU A 348 -12.19 1.11 -7.07
C LEU A 348 -13.02 0.40 -6.01
N LEU A 349 -13.84 -0.54 -6.45
CA LEU A 349 -14.55 -1.49 -5.59
C LEU A 349 -14.04 -2.89 -5.89
N SER A 350 -13.65 -3.63 -4.87
CA SER A 350 -13.19 -5.02 -4.98
C SER A 350 -14.03 -5.96 -4.14
N LEU A 351 -14.29 -7.16 -4.66
CA LEU A 351 -15.04 -8.22 -4.00
C LEU A 351 -14.25 -9.53 -4.04
N GLU A 352 -13.91 -10.08 -2.87
CA GLU A 352 -13.42 -11.46 -2.74
C GLU A 352 -14.59 -12.42 -2.81
N VAL A 353 -14.84 -13.01 -3.96
CA VAL A 353 -15.94 -13.98 -4.20
C VAL A 353 -15.70 -15.22 -3.35
N ASN A 354 -14.50 -15.76 -3.38
CA ASN A 354 -14.02 -16.87 -2.56
C ASN A 354 -12.51 -16.79 -2.35
N ARG A 355 -11.87 -17.84 -1.80
CA ARG A 355 -10.42 -17.88 -1.55
C ARG A 355 -9.56 -17.75 -2.81
N HIS A 356 -10.11 -18.11 -3.98
CA HIS A 356 -9.39 -18.13 -5.26
C HIS A 356 -9.72 -16.94 -6.15
N TRP A 357 -10.93 -16.38 -6.05
CA TRP A 357 -11.43 -15.40 -6.99
C TRP A 357 -11.72 -14.06 -6.35
N GLN A 358 -11.18 -13.02 -6.93
CA GLN A 358 -11.47 -11.63 -6.63
C GLN A 358 -11.90 -10.91 -7.92
N VAL A 359 -12.99 -10.17 -7.85
CA VAL A 359 -13.46 -9.27 -8.91
C VAL A 359 -13.29 -7.84 -8.43
N TYR A 360 -12.94 -6.93 -9.32
CA TYR A 360 -12.92 -5.51 -9.02
C TYR A 360 -13.41 -4.68 -10.19
N THR A 361 -13.91 -3.49 -9.88
CA THR A 361 -14.29 -2.49 -10.85
C THR A 361 -13.62 -1.17 -10.52
N VAL A 362 -13.26 -0.41 -11.55
CA VAL A 362 -12.70 0.94 -11.40
C VAL A 362 -13.55 1.89 -12.24
N TYR A 363 -13.94 3.00 -11.64
CA TYR A 363 -14.43 4.16 -12.35
C TYR A 363 -13.44 5.31 -12.19
N GLN A 364 -13.14 5.98 -13.29
CA GLN A 364 -12.26 7.14 -13.30
C GLN A 364 -12.85 8.25 -14.15
N PHE A 365 -12.79 9.47 -13.64
CA PHE A 365 -13.17 10.68 -14.33
C PHE A 365 -11.95 11.59 -14.45
N GLU A 366 -11.61 11.99 -15.68
CA GLU A 366 -10.48 12.85 -16.00
C GLU A 366 -10.97 14.14 -16.65
N ASN A 367 -10.50 15.28 -16.16
CA ASN A 367 -10.60 16.56 -16.86
C ASN A 367 -9.29 16.84 -17.57
N LYS A 368 -9.36 17.11 -18.85
CA LYS A 368 -8.20 17.38 -19.71
C LYS A 368 -8.37 18.69 -20.48
N GLN A 369 -7.25 19.21 -20.96
CA GLN A 369 -7.17 20.39 -21.77
C GLN A 369 -6.20 20.16 -22.92
N GLU A 370 -6.67 20.31 -24.15
CA GLU A 370 -5.80 20.33 -25.34
C GLU A 370 -4.87 21.55 -25.34
N PHE A 371 -3.81 21.47 -26.11
CA PHE A 371 -2.85 22.57 -26.31
C PHE A 371 -3.54 23.89 -26.71
N ASN A 372 -4.65 23.84 -27.45
CA ASN A 372 -5.45 25.00 -27.87
C ASN A 372 -6.46 25.47 -26.79
N SER A 373 -6.26 25.11 -25.52
CA SER A 373 -7.12 25.48 -24.37
C SER A 373 -8.55 24.94 -24.41
N ILE A 374 -8.85 23.98 -25.28
CA ILE A 374 -10.16 23.32 -25.31
C ILE A 374 -10.23 22.27 -24.19
N ALA A 375 -11.15 22.48 -23.25
CA ALA A 375 -11.37 21.54 -22.16
C ALA A 375 -12.29 20.39 -22.60
N TYR A 376 -11.98 19.19 -22.13
CA TYR A 376 -12.80 17.99 -22.33
C TYR A 376 -12.62 17.01 -21.17
N SER A 377 -13.42 15.96 -21.12
CA SER A 377 -13.34 14.97 -20.06
C SER A 377 -13.36 13.54 -20.61
N TYR A 378 -12.81 12.62 -19.82
CA TYR A 378 -12.95 11.19 -20.03
C TYR A 378 -13.66 10.53 -18.85
N ASN A 379 -14.54 9.59 -19.19
CA ASN A 379 -15.05 8.58 -18.29
C ASN A 379 -14.38 7.24 -18.62
N VAL A 380 -13.75 6.61 -17.63
CA VAL A 380 -13.07 5.32 -17.79
C VAL A 380 -13.74 4.30 -16.88
N PHE A 381 -14.10 3.15 -17.44
CA PHE A 381 -14.68 2.02 -16.74
C PHE A 381 -13.79 0.80 -16.95
N LEU A 382 -13.31 0.21 -15.87
CA LEU A 382 -12.54 -1.02 -15.90
C LEU A 382 -13.22 -2.10 -15.06
N ILE A 383 -13.11 -3.34 -15.53
CA ILE A 383 -13.48 -4.52 -14.77
C ILE A 383 -12.31 -5.49 -14.78
N GLY A 384 -11.97 -6.02 -13.63
CA GLY A 384 -10.86 -6.95 -13.49
C GLY A 384 -11.23 -8.19 -12.70
N LEU A 385 -10.57 -9.29 -13.04
CA LEU A 385 -10.67 -10.58 -12.39
C LEU A 385 -9.27 -11.02 -11.95
N LYS A 386 -9.15 -11.48 -10.71
CA LYS A 386 -7.90 -12.01 -10.16
C LYS A 386 -8.13 -13.40 -9.63
N PHE A 387 -7.34 -14.36 -10.11
CA PHE A 387 -7.32 -15.74 -9.67
C PHE A 387 -6.08 -16.01 -8.81
N LYS A 388 -6.27 -16.59 -7.63
CA LYS A 388 -5.22 -17.05 -6.70
C LYS A 388 -5.28 -18.58 -6.67
N PRO A 389 -4.27 -19.30 -7.20
CA PRO A 389 -4.26 -20.77 -7.26
C PRO A 389 -4.35 -21.46 -5.90
#